data_ec0f4084b44ea1d4ec8a7392f7ae33e1
#
_entry.id   ec0f4084b44ea1d4ec8a7392f7ae33e1
#
_cell.length_a   1.000
_cell.length_b   1.000
_cell.length_c   1.000
_cell.angle_alpha   90.00
_cell.angle_beta   90.00
_cell.angle_gamma   90.00
#
_symmetry.space_group_name_H-M   'P 1'
#
loop_
_entity.id
_entity.type
_entity.pdbx_description
1 polymer ?
#
loop_
_entity_poly.entity_id
_entity_poly.type
_entity_poly.pdbx_seq_one_letter_code
_entity_poly.pdbx_strand_id
1 'polypeptide(L)'
;MTNIILKYVVKNEQVLREFLLENNISRKTLTRIKFDNDGSIKVNSGEENVRYILKKDDIVEITLPSENYSEFVRFINKPIDIVYEDAYFLIVNKEINLPSIPSRNTEDESLLERVNYYFREKNINSIPHIVTRLDKNTSGLVLIAKHRHIHALFSNMEIDKYYTALINGKIEQHGIIEAPIRRVSSSIIEREVGEDGEYTKTEYWLEKHNLKNNVSIVKLKLYTGKTHQIRVHMKYLGYPLLGDELYGGDVSLISRQALHCSNLAFIHPIIGEKINVSVNLPNDMNNIIKHNE
;
A
#
# COMPACT_ATOMS: atom_id res chain seq x y z
N MET A 1 23.86 -11.51 2.96
CA MET A 1 22.83 -10.47 2.75
C MET A 1 22.58 -10.34 1.25
N THR A 2 21.32 -10.26 0.84
CA THR A 2 20.94 -10.29 -0.58
C THR A 2 20.52 -8.91 -1.04
N ASN A 3 21.25 -8.31 -2.00
CA ASN A 3 20.84 -7.06 -2.65
C ASN A 3 19.77 -7.31 -3.69
N ILE A 4 18.97 -6.30 -3.96
CA ILE A 4 17.94 -6.35 -5.01
C ILE A 4 18.62 -6.14 -6.36
N ILE A 5 18.36 -7.06 -7.30
CA ILE A 5 18.88 -7.02 -8.66
C ILE A 5 17.72 -6.79 -9.62
N LEU A 6 17.83 -5.72 -10.41
CA LEU A 6 16.92 -5.46 -11.52
C LEU A 6 17.53 -6.06 -12.79
N LYS A 7 16.73 -6.78 -13.58
CA LYS A 7 17.14 -7.37 -14.85
C LYS A 7 16.25 -6.89 -15.98
N TYR A 8 16.88 -6.45 -17.04
CA TYR A 8 16.20 -5.96 -18.25
C TYR A 8 16.81 -6.59 -19.49
N VAL A 9 15.97 -6.89 -20.48
CA VAL A 9 16.39 -7.28 -21.83
C VAL A 9 16.26 -6.07 -22.75
N VAL A 10 17.34 -5.71 -23.42
CA VAL A 10 17.39 -4.56 -24.32
C VAL A 10 16.64 -4.88 -25.62
N LYS A 11 15.70 -4.02 -25.99
CA LYS A 11 14.89 -4.18 -27.21
C LYS A 11 15.50 -3.50 -28.43
N ASN A 12 16.12 -2.36 -28.25
CA ASN A 12 16.70 -1.54 -29.31
C ASN A 12 18.10 -1.08 -28.94
N GLU A 13 18.94 -0.84 -29.94
CA GLU A 13 20.26 -0.25 -29.72
C GLU A 13 20.13 1.17 -29.16
N GLN A 14 20.84 1.45 -28.04
CA GLN A 14 20.86 2.75 -27.40
C GLN A 14 21.99 2.86 -26.37
N VAL A 15 22.28 4.09 -25.94
CA VAL A 15 23.29 4.32 -24.89
C VAL A 15 22.75 3.83 -23.52
N LEU A 16 23.57 3.10 -22.77
CA LEU A 16 23.21 2.55 -21.46
C LEU A 16 22.62 3.62 -20.51
N ARG A 17 23.14 4.84 -20.52
CA ARG A 17 22.59 5.93 -19.70
C ARG A 17 21.12 6.26 -20.05
N GLU A 18 20.81 6.31 -21.32
CA GLU A 18 19.45 6.61 -21.79
C GLU A 18 18.50 5.49 -21.44
N PHE A 19 18.93 4.25 -21.69
CA PHE A 19 18.21 3.04 -21.29
C PHE A 19 17.87 3.05 -19.78
N LEU A 20 18.84 3.39 -18.92
CA LEU A 20 18.63 3.41 -17.48
C LEU A 20 17.60 4.49 -17.07
N LEU A 21 17.65 5.65 -17.68
CA LEU A 21 16.70 6.74 -17.42
C LEU A 21 15.26 6.36 -17.88
N GLU A 22 15.12 5.74 -19.06
CA GLU A 22 13.84 5.24 -19.57
C GLU A 22 13.26 4.14 -18.68
N ASN A 23 14.09 3.34 -18.02
CA ASN A 23 13.68 2.34 -17.03
C ASN A 23 13.57 2.90 -15.61
N ASN A 24 13.33 4.20 -15.48
CA ASN A 24 13.11 4.91 -14.22
C ASN A 24 14.29 4.87 -13.21
N ILE A 25 15.50 4.56 -13.64
CA ILE A 25 16.70 4.70 -12.82
C ILE A 25 17.09 6.18 -12.79
N SER A 26 16.68 6.89 -11.75
CA SER A 26 16.94 8.31 -11.61
C SER A 26 18.45 8.63 -11.55
N ARG A 27 18.83 9.87 -11.90
CA ARG A 27 20.23 10.35 -11.75
C ARG A 27 20.76 10.14 -10.34
N LYS A 28 19.93 10.36 -9.32
CA LYS A 28 20.28 10.14 -7.90
C LYS A 28 20.54 8.66 -7.61
N THR A 29 19.70 7.77 -8.14
CA THR A 29 19.89 6.32 -8.02
C THR A 29 21.17 5.89 -8.72
N LEU A 30 21.44 6.38 -9.94
CA LEU A 30 22.69 6.11 -10.67
C LEU A 30 23.92 6.55 -9.91
N THR A 31 23.89 7.73 -9.29
CA THR A 31 25.00 8.22 -8.45
C THR A 31 25.26 7.25 -7.30
N ARG A 32 24.22 6.81 -6.60
CA ARG A 32 24.39 5.85 -5.50
C ARG A 32 24.92 4.51 -5.99
N ILE A 33 24.39 3.95 -7.08
CA ILE A 33 24.91 2.69 -7.65
C ILE A 33 26.41 2.77 -7.98
N LYS A 34 26.89 3.95 -8.42
CA LYS A 34 28.30 4.15 -8.77
C LYS A 34 29.23 4.33 -7.59
N PHE A 35 28.77 4.91 -6.50
CA PHE A 35 29.61 5.34 -5.39
C PHE A 35 29.42 4.55 -4.11
N ASP A 36 28.28 3.85 -3.97
CA ASP A 36 28.08 2.92 -2.86
C ASP A 36 28.78 1.58 -3.21
N ASN A 37 29.53 1.02 -2.28
CA ASN A 37 30.45 -0.12 -2.51
C ASN A 37 29.77 -1.42 -2.98
N ASP A 38 28.45 -1.53 -2.87
CA ASP A 38 27.68 -2.73 -3.16
C ASP A 38 26.66 -2.56 -4.30
N GLY A 39 26.70 -1.41 -4.98
CA GLY A 39 25.96 -1.16 -6.21
C GLY A 39 26.75 -1.55 -7.47
N SER A 40 26.11 -2.04 -8.52
CA SER A 40 26.78 -2.33 -9.79
C SER A 40 25.83 -2.23 -10.99
N ILE A 41 26.40 -2.01 -12.18
CA ILE A 41 25.71 -2.10 -13.46
C ILE A 41 26.51 -3.04 -14.34
N LYS A 42 25.88 -4.11 -14.81
CA LYS A 42 26.50 -5.10 -15.70
C LYS A 42 25.71 -5.24 -16.97
N VAL A 43 26.41 -5.42 -18.08
CA VAL A 43 25.84 -5.79 -19.36
C VAL A 43 26.44 -7.15 -19.76
N ASN A 44 25.58 -8.15 -19.97
CA ASN A 44 26.01 -9.53 -20.28
C ASN A 44 27.05 -10.04 -19.27
N SER A 45 26.84 -9.76 -17.97
CA SER A 45 27.73 -10.10 -16.86
C SER A 45 29.05 -9.29 -16.75
N GLY A 46 29.38 -8.42 -17.70
CA GLY A 46 30.52 -7.50 -17.66
C GLY A 46 30.14 -6.16 -17.05
N GLU A 47 31.05 -5.56 -16.26
CA GLU A 47 30.86 -4.19 -15.76
C GLU A 47 31.09 -3.19 -16.90
N GLU A 48 30.08 -2.33 -17.14
CA GLU A 48 30.12 -1.37 -18.23
C GLU A 48 29.88 0.06 -17.71
N ASN A 49 30.49 1.02 -18.37
CA ASN A 49 30.23 2.43 -18.06
C ASN A 49 28.95 2.90 -18.75
N VAL A 50 28.36 3.97 -18.24
CA VAL A 50 27.07 4.50 -18.72
C VAL A 50 27.08 5.02 -20.18
N ARG A 51 28.25 5.09 -20.85
CA ARG A 51 28.41 5.45 -22.25
C ARG A 51 28.41 4.24 -23.19
N TYR A 52 28.38 3.03 -22.63
CA TYR A 52 28.31 1.80 -23.41
C TYR A 52 27.10 1.81 -24.34
N ILE A 53 27.30 1.33 -25.56
CA ILE A 53 26.22 1.21 -26.56
C ILE A 53 25.65 -0.20 -26.43
N LEU A 54 24.44 -0.26 -25.87
CA LEU A 54 23.66 -1.49 -25.78
C LEU A 54 23.20 -1.97 -27.13
N LYS A 55 23.23 -3.25 -27.34
CA LYS A 55 22.67 -3.93 -28.52
C LYS A 55 21.38 -4.63 -28.18
N LYS A 56 20.57 -4.92 -29.19
CA LYS A 56 19.37 -5.75 -29.00
C LYS A 56 19.75 -7.09 -28.38
N ASP A 57 18.91 -7.55 -27.46
CA ASP A 57 19.04 -8.80 -26.67
C ASP A 57 20.17 -8.77 -25.59
N ASP A 58 20.88 -7.64 -25.41
CA ASP A 58 21.76 -7.48 -24.25
C ASP A 58 20.95 -7.59 -22.94
N ILE A 59 21.57 -8.20 -21.93
CA ILE A 59 20.99 -8.29 -20.58
C ILE A 59 21.66 -7.26 -19.69
N VAL A 60 20.87 -6.29 -19.20
CA VAL A 60 21.33 -5.28 -18.24
C VAL A 60 20.91 -5.70 -16.83
N GLU A 61 21.87 -5.90 -15.95
CA GLU A 61 21.69 -6.21 -14.54
C GLU A 61 22.13 -5.02 -13.70
N ILE A 62 21.25 -4.57 -12.79
CA ILE A 62 21.51 -3.45 -11.89
C ILE A 62 21.37 -3.96 -10.47
N THR A 63 22.47 -3.99 -9.71
CA THR A 63 22.44 -4.25 -8.28
C THR A 63 22.16 -2.93 -7.56
N LEU A 64 21.03 -2.86 -6.85
CA LEU A 64 20.70 -1.70 -6.03
C LEU A 64 21.57 -1.71 -4.77
N PRO A 65 22.15 -0.55 -4.37
CA PRO A 65 22.94 -0.46 -3.14
C PRO A 65 22.08 -0.76 -1.91
N SER A 66 22.71 -1.32 -0.90
CA SER A 66 22.04 -1.59 0.39
C SER A 66 21.48 -0.33 1.03
N GLU A 67 20.54 -0.54 1.94
CA GLU A 67 19.96 0.53 2.75
C GLU A 67 20.19 0.24 4.23
N ASN A 68 20.72 1.22 4.95
CA ASN A 68 21.01 1.09 6.36
C ASN A 68 19.85 1.65 7.21
N TYR A 69 19.49 0.93 8.26
CA TYR A 69 18.56 1.42 9.28
C TYR A 69 19.18 2.58 10.06
N SER A 70 18.34 3.53 10.48
CA SER A 70 18.77 4.52 11.47
C SER A 70 18.87 3.88 12.86
N GLU A 71 19.62 4.52 13.77
CA GLU A 71 19.88 4.01 15.13
C GLU A 71 18.59 3.80 15.97
N PHE A 72 17.52 4.50 15.66
CA PHE A 72 16.27 4.46 16.44
C PHE A 72 15.20 3.52 15.87
N VAL A 73 15.55 2.69 14.89
CA VAL A 73 14.60 1.77 14.30
C VAL A 73 14.33 0.59 15.23
N ARG A 74 13.06 0.33 15.49
CA ARG A 74 12.63 -0.82 16.29
C ARG A 74 12.42 -2.04 15.39
N PHE A 75 12.72 -3.22 15.97
CA PHE A 75 12.55 -4.53 15.35
C PHE A 75 11.67 -5.38 16.25
N ILE A 76 10.44 -5.61 15.84
CA ILE A 76 9.44 -6.33 16.66
C ILE A 76 9.28 -7.75 16.15
N ASN A 77 9.70 -8.72 16.97
CA ASN A 77 9.54 -10.15 16.66
C ASN A 77 8.09 -10.60 16.91
N LYS A 78 7.23 -10.31 15.94
CA LYS A 78 5.86 -10.82 15.87
C LYS A 78 5.52 -11.24 14.45
N PRO A 79 4.64 -12.23 14.26
CA PRO A 79 4.29 -12.72 12.93
C PRO A 79 3.62 -11.63 12.09
N ILE A 80 3.83 -11.71 10.77
CA ILE A 80 3.12 -10.96 9.74
C ILE A 80 2.49 -11.94 8.76
N ASP A 81 1.27 -11.66 8.33
CA ASP A 81 0.54 -12.49 7.36
C ASP A 81 0.89 -12.02 5.93
N ILE A 82 1.93 -12.64 5.34
CA ILE A 82 2.39 -12.32 3.98
C ILE A 82 1.54 -13.13 3.00
N VAL A 83 0.80 -12.44 2.15
CA VAL A 83 -0.07 -13.05 1.13
C VAL A 83 0.53 -13.04 -0.29
N TYR A 84 1.53 -12.21 -0.51
CA TYR A 84 2.36 -12.21 -1.72
C TYR A 84 3.75 -11.68 -1.40
N GLU A 85 4.76 -12.26 -2.01
CA GLU A 85 6.14 -11.79 -1.91
C GLU A 85 6.96 -12.19 -3.13
N ASP A 86 7.77 -11.26 -3.64
CA ASP A 86 8.78 -11.50 -4.67
C ASP A 86 10.11 -10.84 -4.30
N ALA A 87 11.02 -10.67 -5.25
CA ALA A 87 12.30 -10.01 -5.04
C ALA A 87 12.19 -8.51 -4.73
N TYR A 88 11.06 -7.84 -5.04
CA TYR A 88 10.93 -6.39 -5.09
C TYR A 88 9.99 -5.82 -4.04
N PHE A 89 8.93 -6.53 -3.70
CA PHE A 89 7.93 -6.09 -2.72
C PHE A 89 7.26 -7.27 -2.03
N LEU A 90 6.50 -6.96 -0.99
CA LEU A 90 5.58 -7.91 -0.35
C LEU A 90 4.23 -7.23 -0.11
N ILE A 91 3.17 -8.05 -0.03
CA ILE A 91 1.83 -7.64 0.35
C ILE A 91 1.45 -8.41 1.61
N VAL A 92 1.09 -7.65 2.64
CA VAL A 92 0.74 -8.19 3.96
C VAL A 92 -0.74 -7.97 4.22
N ASN A 93 -1.43 -8.96 4.74
CA ASN A 93 -2.76 -8.82 5.30
C ASN A 93 -2.65 -8.30 6.73
N LYS A 94 -2.78 -6.99 6.90
CA LYS A 94 -2.62 -6.31 8.19
C LYS A 94 -3.82 -6.60 9.09
N GLU A 95 -3.57 -7.03 10.30
CA GLU A 95 -4.58 -7.17 11.35
C GLU A 95 -5.08 -5.82 11.87
N ILE A 96 -6.15 -5.84 12.64
CA ILE A 96 -6.67 -4.68 13.38
C ILE A 96 -5.73 -4.31 14.54
N ASN A 97 -5.93 -3.13 15.12
CA ASN A 97 -5.14 -2.59 16.25
C ASN A 97 -3.64 -2.42 15.96
N LEU A 98 -3.24 -2.48 14.70
CA LEU A 98 -1.85 -2.34 14.27
C LEU A 98 -1.70 -1.14 13.33
N PRO A 99 -1.03 -0.06 13.73
CA PRO A 99 -0.68 1.03 12.82
C PRO A 99 0.22 0.54 11.69
N SER A 100 0.07 1.10 10.47
CA SER A 100 0.96 0.76 9.35
C SER A 100 2.40 1.23 9.58
N ILE A 101 2.58 2.40 10.24
CA ILE A 101 3.86 3.02 10.58
C ILE A 101 3.87 3.46 12.05
N PRO A 102 5.04 3.62 12.68
CA PRO A 102 5.14 4.10 14.05
C PRO A 102 4.46 5.45 14.24
N SER A 103 3.74 5.62 15.35
CA SER A 103 3.21 6.89 15.79
C SER A 103 4.25 7.64 16.62
N ARG A 104 4.31 8.96 16.48
CA ARG A 104 5.25 9.79 17.27
C ARG A 104 4.97 9.78 18.78
N ASN A 105 3.75 9.50 19.19
CA ASN A 105 3.26 9.72 20.56
C ASN A 105 2.84 8.43 21.27
N THR A 106 3.07 7.26 20.69
CA THR A 106 2.70 5.98 21.31
C THR A 106 3.86 5.01 21.28
N GLU A 107 3.96 4.17 22.30
CA GLU A 107 4.87 3.01 22.32
C GLU A 107 4.28 1.82 21.57
N ASP A 108 3.09 1.95 20.98
CA ASP A 108 2.46 0.92 20.21
C ASP A 108 3.39 0.44 19.09
N GLU A 109 3.40 -0.86 18.88
CA GLU A 109 4.09 -1.45 17.74
C GLU A 109 3.38 -1.14 16.43
N SER A 110 4.11 -1.19 15.32
CA SER A 110 3.57 -0.99 13.98
C SER A 110 3.91 -2.14 13.04
N LEU A 111 3.15 -2.25 11.94
CA LEU A 111 3.45 -3.21 10.88
C LEU A 111 4.88 -3.02 10.35
N LEU A 112 5.33 -1.77 10.13
CA LEU A 112 6.67 -1.48 9.65
C LEU A 112 7.77 -2.06 10.56
N GLU A 113 7.61 -1.99 11.88
CA GLU A 113 8.58 -2.51 12.85
C GLU A 113 8.62 -4.05 12.86
N ARG A 114 7.49 -4.72 12.62
CA ARG A 114 7.45 -6.17 12.42
C ARG A 114 8.11 -6.58 11.09
N VAL A 115 7.89 -5.81 10.01
CA VAL A 115 8.55 -6.05 8.72
C VAL A 115 10.05 -5.76 8.77
N ASN A 116 10.50 -4.77 9.57
CA ASN A 116 11.93 -4.57 9.84
C ASN A 116 12.57 -5.84 10.42
N TYR A 117 11.91 -6.46 11.42
CA TYR A 117 12.38 -7.71 12.01
C TYR A 117 12.42 -8.83 10.96
N TYR A 118 11.37 -8.98 10.16
CA TYR A 118 11.31 -9.95 9.08
C TYR A 118 12.45 -9.79 8.07
N PHE A 119 12.76 -8.57 7.64
CA PHE A 119 13.87 -8.29 6.70
C PHE A 119 15.21 -8.71 7.29
N ARG A 120 15.44 -8.42 8.58
CA ARG A 120 16.65 -8.83 9.28
C ARG A 120 16.80 -10.35 9.34
N GLU A 121 15.74 -11.07 9.70
CA GLU A 121 15.73 -12.53 9.76
C GLU A 121 15.97 -13.18 8.38
N LYS A 122 15.43 -12.57 7.34
CA LYS A 122 15.61 -13.03 5.94
C LYS A 122 16.91 -12.56 5.30
N ASN A 123 17.76 -11.82 6.04
CA ASN A 123 19.02 -11.25 5.52
C ASN A 123 18.80 -10.39 4.25
N ILE A 124 17.69 -9.66 4.16
CA ILE A 124 17.41 -8.71 3.09
C ILE A 124 18.24 -7.45 3.35
N ASN A 125 19.12 -7.09 2.42
CA ASN A 125 20.07 -5.98 2.57
C ASN A 125 19.44 -4.64 2.17
N SER A 126 18.29 -4.35 2.73
CA SER A 126 17.52 -3.14 2.48
C SER A 126 16.57 -2.85 3.65
N ILE A 127 15.85 -1.74 3.58
CA ILE A 127 14.78 -1.39 4.54
C ILE A 127 13.41 -1.42 3.87
N PRO A 128 12.34 -1.81 4.58
CA PRO A 128 11.00 -1.80 4.03
C PRO A 128 10.44 -0.37 3.87
N HIS A 129 9.76 -0.12 2.76
CA HIS A 129 9.10 1.14 2.45
C HIS A 129 7.61 0.90 2.25
N ILE A 130 6.77 1.43 3.14
CA ILE A 130 5.31 1.30 3.04
C ILE A 130 4.81 2.09 1.83
N VAL A 131 4.20 1.41 0.86
CA VAL A 131 3.59 2.01 -0.34
C VAL A 131 2.15 2.42 -0.09
N THR A 132 1.34 1.51 0.48
CA THR A 132 -0.05 1.80 0.85
C THR A 132 -0.21 1.72 2.37
N ARG A 133 -1.03 2.60 2.94
CA ARG A 133 -1.28 2.65 4.38
C ARG A 133 -2.74 2.35 4.68
N LEU A 134 -2.96 1.71 5.82
CA LEU A 134 -4.27 1.56 6.43
C LEU A 134 -4.27 2.21 7.82
N ASP A 135 -5.42 2.68 8.25
CA ASP A 135 -5.60 3.17 9.63
C ASP A 135 -5.37 2.03 10.63
N LYS A 136 -5.07 2.35 11.90
CA LYS A 136 -4.78 1.37 12.97
C LYS A 136 -5.84 0.25 13.02
N ASN A 137 -7.12 0.62 12.97
CA ASN A 137 -8.25 -0.30 13.09
C ASN A 137 -8.86 -0.74 11.74
N THR A 138 -8.29 -0.35 10.61
CA THR A 138 -8.61 -0.91 9.29
C THR A 138 -7.73 -2.11 9.03
N SER A 139 -8.34 -3.24 8.68
CA SER A 139 -7.63 -4.48 8.32
C SER A 139 -7.45 -4.63 6.81
N GLY A 140 -6.63 -5.59 6.39
CA GLY A 140 -6.48 -5.98 4.99
C GLY A 140 -5.13 -5.64 4.37
N LEU A 141 -5.09 -5.55 3.05
CA LEU A 141 -3.86 -5.55 2.27
C LEU A 141 -3.06 -4.25 2.39
N VAL A 142 -1.77 -4.40 2.68
CA VAL A 142 -0.77 -3.34 2.69
C VAL A 142 0.38 -3.74 1.78
N LEU A 143 0.70 -2.89 0.80
CA LEU A 143 1.83 -3.07 -0.12
C LEU A 143 3.08 -2.42 0.46
N ILE A 144 4.19 -3.15 0.45
CA ILE A 144 5.47 -2.74 1.04
C ILE A 144 6.59 -3.03 0.03
N ALA A 145 7.29 -2.01 -0.39
CA ALA A 145 8.45 -2.14 -1.27
C ALA A 145 9.69 -2.54 -0.45
N LYS A 146 10.53 -3.41 -1.03
CA LYS A 146 11.76 -3.89 -0.39
C LYS A 146 12.96 -2.93 -0.56
N HIS A 147 12.76 -1.80 -1.27
CA HIS A 147 13.81 -0.80 -1.47
C HIS A 147 13.18 0.54 -1.89
N ARG A 148 13.83 1.67 -1.54
CA ARG A 148 13.34 3.02 -1.91
C ARG A 148 13.14 3.22 -3.40
N HIS A 149 13.97 2.59 -4.24
CA HIS A 149 13.80 2.67 -5.68
C HIS A 149 12.49 2.04 -6.12
N ILE A 150 12.18 0.86 -5.60
CA ILE A 150 10.90 0.17 -5.89
C ILE A 150 9.70 0.98 -5.36
N HIS A 151 9.82 1.58 -4.16
CA HIS A 151 8.82 2.48 -3.63
C HIS A 151 8.58 3.69 -4.56
N ALA A 152 9.65 4.28 -5.10
CA ALA A 152 9.55 5.40 -6.05
C ALA A 152 8.84 5.01 -7.36
N LEU A 153 9.04 3.77 -7.85
CA LEU A 153 8.29 3.26 -9.01
C LEU A 153 6.79 3.23 -8.73
N PHE A 154 6.38 2.68 -7.57
CA PHE A 154 4.97 2.65 -7.17
C PHE A 154 4.35 4.03 -6.98
N SER A 155 5.13 5.05 -6.62
CA SER A 155 4.61 6.41 -6.43
C SER A 155 4.06 7.05 -7.70
N ASN A 156 4.48 6.54 -8.87
CA ASN A 156 4.05 7.01 -10.19
C ASN A 156 3.09 6.05 -10.90
N MET A 157 2.61 5.01 -10.19
CA MET A 157 1.75 3.98 -10.77
C MET A 157 0.36 4.03 -10.18
N GLU A 158 -0.60 3.63 -10.99
CA GLU A 158 -1.96 3.38 -10.53
C GLU A 158 -2.01 2.05 -9.77
N ILE A 159 -2.55 2.10 -8.55
CA ILE A 159 -2.83 0.94 -7.71
C ILE A 159 -4.32 0.94 -7.41
N ASP A 160 -5.05 0.00 -7.99
CA ASP A 160 -6.45 -0.22 -7.67
C ASP A 160 -6.57 -0.78 -6.27
N LYS A 161 -7.29 -0.07 -5.41
CA LYS A 161 -7.55 -0.45 -4.00
C LYS A 161 -9.03 -0.62 -3.80
N TYR A 162 -9.44 -1.86 -3.55
CA TYR A 162 -10.83 -2.16 -3.23
C TYR A 162 -10.98 -2.49 -1.76
N TYR A 163 -12.04 -1.95 -1.19
CA TYR A 163 -12.40 -2.15 0.21
C TYR A 163 -13.79 -2.75 0.31
N THR A 164 -14.01 -3.50 1.37
CA THR A 164 -15.33 -3.91 1.81
C THR A 164 -15.65 -3.21 3.11
N ALA A 165 -16.80 -2.57 3.19
CA ALA A 165 -17.30 -1.91 4.39
C ALA A 165 -18.69 -2.43 4.77
N LEU A 166 -19.03 -2.35 6.06
CA LEU A 166 -20.38 -2.57 6.56
C LEU A 166 -20.97 -1.24 7.05
N ILE A 167 -22.21 -0.96 6.65
CA ILE A 167 -22.97 0.23 7.04
C ILE A 167 -24.33 -0.15 7.57
N ASN A 168 -24.95 0.71 8.37
CA ASN A 168 -26.35 0.60 8.74
C ASN A 168 -27.25 1.23 7.65
N GLY A 169 -28.35 0.58 7.32
CA GLY A 169 -29.27 1.05 6.30
C GLY A 169 -28.92 0.60 4.87
N LYS A 170 -29.81 0.96 3.92
CA LYS A 170 -29.65 0.63 2.51
C LYS A 170 -29.21 1.89 1.74
N ILE A 171 -28.02 1.85 1.21
CA ILE A 171 -27.51 2.86 0.28
C ILE A 171 -27.97 2.57 -1.15
N GLU A 172 -27.86 3.54 -2.05
CA GLU A 172 -28.10 3.32 -3.48
C GLU A 172 -27.17 2.26 -4.07
N GLN A 173 -27.61 1.64 -5.19
CA GLN A 173 -26.90 0.51 -5.80
C GLN A 173 -25.45 0.84 -6.22
N HIS A 174 -25.22 2.07 -6.69
CA HIS A 174 -23.90 2.53 -7.14
C HIS A 174 -23.83 4.06 -7.02
N GLY A 175 -22.65 4.58 -6.72
CA GLY A 175 -22.41 6.02 -6.71
C GLY A 175 -20.93 6.38 -6.68
N ILE A 176 -20.66 7.64 -7.01
CA ILE A 176 -19.33 8.26 -6.96
C ILE A 176 -19.40 9.44 -6.01
N ILE A 177 -18.45 9.52 -5.10
CA ILE A 177 -18.30 10.61 -4.14
C ILE A 177 -17.06 11.41 -4.54
N GLU A 178 -17.27 12.60 -5.06
CA GLU A 178 -16.23 13.59 -5.34
C GLU A 178 -16.44 14.77 -4.38
N ALA A 179 -15.81 14.69 -3.21
CA ALA A 179 -15.99 15.68 -2.14
C ALA A 179 -14.63 15.96 -1.47
N PRO A 180 -14.11 17.20 -1.53
CA PRO A 180 -12.80 17.53 -0.97
C PRO A 180 -12.77 17.29 0.53
N ILE A 181 -11.63 16.77 1.03
CA ILE A 181 -11.44 16.46 2.46
C ILE A 181 -10.39 17.38 3.04
N ARG A 182 -10.73 17.97 4.19
CA ARG A 182 -9.83 18.77 5.01
C ARG A 182 -9.74 18.24 6.45
N ARG A 183 -8.80 18.78 7.19
CA ARG A 183 -8.70 18.51 8.61
C ARG A 183 -9.69 19.40 9.38
N VAL A 184 -10.38 18.84 10.37
CA VAL A 184 -11.20 19.62 11.29
C VAL A 184 -10.28 20.53 12.13
N SER A 185 -10.57 21.82 12.19
CA SER A 185 -9.70 22.81 12.85
C SER A 185 -9.50 22.54 14.35
N SER A 186 -10.50 22.01 15.01
CA SER A 186 -10.50 21.69 16.46
C SER A 186 -9.94 20.31 16.79
N SER A 187 -9.60 19.48 15.78
CA SER A 187 -9.15 18.09 15.99
C SER A 187 -7.84 17.78 15.27
N ILE A 188 -6.96 17.05 15.94
CA ILE A 188 -5.72 16.56 15.32
C ILE A 188 -6.00 15.36 14.40
N ILE A 189 -7.05 14.60 14.69
CA ILE A 189 -7.33 13.30 14.08
C ILE A 189 -8.44 13.40 13.02
N GLU A 190 -9.51 14.14 13.32
CA GLU A 190 -10.71 14.16 12.49
C GLU A 190 -10.50 14.86 11.15
N ARG A 191 -11.24 14.37 10.18
CA ARG A 191 -11.35 14.92 8.83
C ARG A 191 -12.82 15.15 8.51
N GLU A 192 -13.08 16.11 7.63
CA GLU A 192 -14.44 16.43 7.16
C GLU A 192 -14.43 16.81 5.69
N VAL A 193 -15.59 16.75 5.05
CA VAL A 193 -15.77 17.34 3.73
C VAL A 193 -15.81 18.86 3.87
N GLY A 194 -15.03 19.55 3.04
CA GLY A 194 -14.99 21.01 3.03
C GLY A 194 -14.40 21.53 1.72
N GLU A 195 -14.93 22.66 1.21
CA GLU A 195 -14.57 23.21 -0.11
C GLU A 195 -13.09 23.57 -0.26
N ASP A 196 -12.42 23.92 0.84
CA ASP A 196 -10.98 24.21 0.90
C ASP A 196 -10.12 22.96 1.15
N GLY A 197 -10.73 21.76 1.07
CA GLY A 197 -10.06 20.47 1.23
C GLY A 197 -9.28 20.03 0.01
N GLU A 198 -8.51 18.96 0.19
CA GLU A 198 -7.85 18.31 -0.94
C GLU A 198 -8.86 17.47 -1.74
N TYR A 199 -8.76 17.49 -3.07
CA TYR A 199 -9.61 16.67 -3.94
C TYR A 199 -9.53 15.19 -3.57
N THR A 200 -10.70 14.58 -3.42
CA THR A 200 -10.82 13.13 -3.16
C THR A 200 -11.97 12.53 -3.96
N LYS A 201 -11.76 11.25 -4.38
CA LYS A 201 -12.75 10.49 -5.16
C LYS A 201 -12.81 9.05 -4.65
N THR A 202 -14.03 8.63 -4.32
CA THR A 202 -14.38 7.26 -3.92
C THR A 202 -15.57 6.80 -4.73
N GLU A 203 -15.53 5.60 -5.26
CA GLU A 203 -16.65 4.95 -5.93
C GLU A 203 -17.14 3.79 -5.07
N TYR A 204 -18.46 3.57 -5.03
CA TYR A 204 -19.04 2.50 -4.23
C TYR A 204 -20.11 1.71 -4.98
N TRP A 205 -20.27 0.45 -4.57
CA TRP A 205 -21.31 -0.47 -5.04
C TRP A 205 -21.93 -1.17 -3.84
N LEU A 206 -23.25 -1.17 -3.76
CA LEU A 206 -24.00 -2.01 -2.82
C LEU A 206 -23.91 -3.47 -3.28
N GLU A 207 -23.24 -4.34 -2.54
CA GLU A 207 -23.16 -5.77 -2.86
C GLU A 207 -24.36 -6.55 -2.30
N LYS A 208 -24.74 -6.28 -1.07
CA LYS A 208 -25.85 -6.97 -0.39
C LYS A 208 -26.46 -6.05 0.67
N HIS A 209 -27.78 -6.10 0.81
CA HIS A 209 -28.48 -5.49 1.94
C HIS A 209 -29.29 -6.57 2.67
N ASN A 210 -29.11 -6.66 3.98
CA ASN A 210 -29.83 -7.59 4.82
C ASN A 210 -30.97 -6.85 5.56
N LEU A 211 -32.21 -7.27 5.27
CA LEU A 211 -33.41 -6.65 5.84
C LEU A 211 -33.60 -6.95 7.33
N LYS A 212 -33.06 -8.08 7.84
CA LYS A 212 -33.27 -8.50 9.23
C LYS A 212 -32.56 -7.58 10.24
N ASN A 213 -31.32 -7.19 9.94
CA ASN A 213 -30.52 -6.34 10.81
C ASN A 213 -30.21 -4.97 10.21
N ASN A 214 -30.79 -4.66 9.06
CA ASN A 214 -30.61 -3.41 8.34
C ASN A 214 -29.13 -3.08 8.00
N VAL A 215 -28.30 -4.10 7.79
CA VAL A 215 -26.87 -3.96 7.46
C VAL A 215 -26.65 -4.14 5.95
N SER A 216 -25.87 -3.24 5.36
CA SER A 216 -25.40 -3.37 3.97
C SER A 216 -23.92 -3.67 3.90
N ILE A 217 -23.57 -4.51 2.92
CA ILE A 217 -22.19 -4.76 2.47
C ILE A 217 -21.94 -3.87 1.28
N VAL A 218 -20.93 -3.01 1.39
CA VAL A 218 -20.57 -2.04 0.36
C VAL A 218 -19.14 -2.29 -0.09
N LYS A 219 -18.95 -2.47 -1.39
CA LYS A 219 -17.63 -2.46 -2.03
C LYS A 219 -17.28 -1.02 -2.39
N LEU A 220 -16.03 -0.63 -2.13
CA LEU A 220 -15.55 0.72 -2.45
C LEU A 220 -14.24 0.65 -3.22
N LYS A 221 -14.05 1.56 -4.18
CA LYS A 221 -12.79 1.80 -4.88
C LYS A 221 -12.26 3.19 -4.53
N LEU A 222 -10.98 3.26 -4.14
CA LEU A 222 -10.30 4.52 -3.92
C LEU A 222 -9.51 4.95 -5.16
N TYR A 223 -9.82 6.12 -5.71
CA TYR A 223 -9.02 6.79 -6.75
C TYR A 223 -7.97 7.71 -6.14
N THR A 224 -8.20 8.20 -4.96
CA THR A 224 -7.26 8.97 -4.14
C THR A 224 -7.07 8.29 -2.79
N GLY A 225 -6.03 8.62 -2.03
CA GLY A 225 -5.71 7.94 -0.77
C GLY A 225 -5.45 8.90 0.39
N LYS A 226 -6.45 9.71 0.77
CA LYS A 226 -6.34 10.63 1.91
C LYS A 226 -6.74 9.97 3.23
N THR A 227 -6.23 10.53 4.33
CA THR A 227 -6.51 10.04 5.69
C THR A 227 -8.01 9.98 5.94
N HIS A 228 -8.51 8.83 6.43
CA HIS A 228 -9.91 8.56 6.73
C HIS A 228 -10.87 8.73 5.54
N GLN A 229 -10.42 8.76 4.30
CA GLN A 229 -11.23 9.13 3.14
C GLN A 229 -12.55 8.37 3.04
N ILE A 230 -12.55 7.03 3.06
CA ILE A 230 -13.78 6.23 2.99
C ILE A 230 -14.71 6.57 4.17
N ARG A 231 -14.17 6.66 5.37
CA ARG A 231 -14.92 6.94 6.60
C ARG A 231 -15.64 8.29 6.53
N VAL A 232 -14.94 9.32 6.06
CA VAL A 232 -15.47 10.68 5.87
C VAL A 232 -16.51 10.71 4.76
N HIS A 233 -16.24 10.10 3.62
CA HIS A 233 -17.16 10.06 2.49
C HIS A 233 -18.45 9.32 2.83
N MET A 234 -18.37 8.19 3.52
CA MET A 234 -19.56 7.45 3.92
C MET A 234 -20.39 8.19 4.98
N LYS A 235 -19.74 8.88 5.94
CA LYS A 235 -20.42 9.82 6.85
C LYS A 235 -21.10 10.96 6.09
N TYR A 236 -20.44 11.54 5.10
CA TYR A 236 -20.98 12.63 4.27
C TYR A 236 -22.26 12.24 3.53
N LEU A 237 -22.35 10.99 3.07
CA LEU A 237 -23.58 10.44 2.47
C LEU A 237 -24.66 10.09 3.50
N GLY A 238 -24.41 10.22 4.82
CA GLY A 238 -25.34 9.81 5.87
C GLY A 238 -25.28 8.32 6.24
N TYR A 239 -24.25 7.59 5.77
CA TYR A 239 -24.04 6.16 6.02
C TYR A 239 -22.69 5.90 6.68
N PRO A 240 -22.42 6.39 7.92
CA PRO A 240 -21.17 6.09 8.60
C PRO A 240 -20.97 4.58 8.73
N LEU A 241 -19.71 4.14 8.71
CA LEU A 241 -19.38 2.71 8.81
C LEU A 241 -19.77 2.18 10.17
N LEU A 242 -20.27 0.94 10.23
CA LEU A 242 -20.50 0.26 11.52
C LEU A 242 -19.20 0.27 12.34
N GLY A 243 -19.33 0.53 13.64
CA GLY A 243 -18.21 0.57 14.58
C GLY A 243 -17.30 1.80 14.48
N ASP A 244 -17.58 2.73 13.57
CA ASP A 244 -16.78 3.95 13.42
C ASP A 244 -17.27 5.06 14.37
N GLU A 245 -16.97 4.91 15.66
CA GLU A 245 -17.36 5.84 16.70
C GLU A 245 -16.96 7.29 16.37
N LEU A 246 -15.74 7.50 15.83
CA LEU A 246 -15.22 8.83 15.50
C LEU A 246 -16.13 9.58 14.50
N TYR A 247 -16.78 8.86 13.62
CA TYR A 247 -17.65 9.42 12.58
C TYR A 247 -19.14 9.14 12.78
N GLY A 248 -19.51 8.63 13.97
CA GLY A 248 -20.91 8.44 14.38
C GLY A 248 -21.53 7.12 13.90
N GLY A 249 -20.68 6.12 13.62
CA GLY A 249 -21.13 4.77 13.31
C GLY A 249 -21.64 4.02 14.54
N ASP A 250 -22.63 3.14 14.33
CA ASP A 250 -23.19 2.29 15.38
C ASP A 250 -22.15 1.26 15.86
N VAL A 251 -21.83 1.30 17.14
CA VAL A 251 -20.84 0.41 17.80
C VAL A 251 -21.45 -0.84 18.42
N SER A 252 -22.74 -1.08 18.28
CA SER A 252 -23.44 -2.19 18.92
C SER A 252 -23.03 -3.57 18.39
N LEU A 253 -22.64 -3.66 17.12
CA LEU A 253 -22.29 -4.91 16.44
C LEU A 253 -20.78 -5.14 16.32
N ILE A 254 -19.99 -4.06 16.29
CA ILE A 254 -18.54 -4.09 16.13
C ILE A 254 -17.93 -2.82 16.73
N SER A 255 -16.81 -2.95 17.45
CA SER A 255 -16.17 -1.86 18.21
C SER A 255 -15.09 -1.09 17.43
N ARG A 256 -14.99 -1.31 16.12
CA ARG A 256 -14.06 -0.63 15.20
C ARG A 256 -14.74 -0.33 13.88
N GLN A 257 -14.22 0.63 13.10
CA GLN A 257 -14.73 0.79 11.73
C GLN A 257 -14.73 -0.54 10.98
N ALA A 258 -15.89 -1.00 10.53
CA ALA A 258 -16.06 -2.17 9.72
C ALA A 258 -15.57 -1.91 8.29
N LEU A 259 -14.24 -1.81 8.16
CA LEU A 259 -13.52 -1.49 6.92
C LEU A 259 -12.34 -2.45 6.74
N HIS A 260 -12.25 -3.00 5.53
CA HIS A 260 -11.23 -3.97 5.17
C HIS A 260 -10.73 -3.75 3.74
N CYS A 261 -9.43 -3.60 3.54
CA CYS A 261 -8.82 -3.56 2.21
C CYS A 261 -8.77 -4.98 1.65
N SER A 262 -9.77 -5.34 0.86
CA SER A 262 -10.00 -6.72 0.41
C SER A 262 -9.26 -7.10 -0.87
N ASN A 263 -8.86 -6.10 -1.71
CA ASN A 263 -8.13 -6.39 -2.95
C ASN A 263 -7.20 -5.25 -3.33
N LEU A 264 -6.02 -5.63 -3.86
CA LEU A 264 -5.07 -4.75 -4.53
C LEU A 264 -4.79 -5.28 -5.94
N ALA A 265 -4.85 -4.40 -6.95
CA ALA A 265 -4.49 -4.76 -8.32
C ALA A 265 -3.64 -3.65 -8.95
N PHE A 266 -2.55 -4.04 -9.62
CA PHE A 266 -1.61 -3.12 -10.28
C PHE A 266 -0.76 -3.88 -11.29
N ILE A 267 0.00 -3.14 -12.11
CA ILE A 267 1.03 -3.73 -12.98
C ILE A 267 2.35 -3.81 -12.20
N HIS A 268 3.00 -4.95 -12.23
CA HIS A 268 4.30 -5.14 -11.56
C HIS A 268 5.34 -4.17 -12.14
N PRO A 269 6.00 -3.34 -11.30
CA PRO A 269 6.84 -2.24 -11.78
C PRO A 269 8.09 -2.65 -12.56
N ILE A 270 8.53 -3.91 -12.45
CA ILE A 270 9.75 -4.41 -13.10
C ILE A 270 9.42 -5.36 -14.26
N ILE A 271 8.57 -6.36 -14.02
CA ILE A 271 8.30 -7.40 -15.02
C ILE A 271 7.09 -7.11 -15.92
N GLY A 272 6.28 -6.09 -15.58
CA GLY A 272 5.12 -5.65 -16.37
C GLY A 272 3.89 -6.57 -16.32
N GLU A 273 3.89 -7.57 -15.47
CA GLU A 273 2.76 -8.49 -15.29
C GLU A 273 1.68 -7.90 -14.39
N LYS A 274 0.44 -8.32 -14.60
CA LYS A 274 -0.67 -7.91 -13.74
C LYS A 274 -0.64 -8.69 -12.43
N ILE A 275 -0.54 -7.97 -11.33
CA ILE A 275 -0.70 -8.48 -9.97
C ILE A 275 -2.14 -8.20 -9.52
N ASN A 276 -2.79 -9.21 -8.95
CA ASN A 276 -4.13 -9.09 -8.38
C ASN A 276 -4.21 -9.99 -7.15
N VAL A 277 -4.24 -9.39 -5.97
CA VAL A 277 -4.22 -10.09 -4.69
C VAL A 277 -5.49 -9.76 -3.91
N SER A 278 -6.16 -10.79 -3.40
CA SER A 278 -7.38 -10.65 -2.59
C SER A 278 -7.25 -11.42 -1.29
N VAL A 279 -7.90 -10.93 -0.26
CA VAL A 279 -8.03 -11.59 1.04
C VAL A 279 -9.48 -11.63 1.50
N ASN A 280 -9.81 -12.64 2.28
CA ASN A 280 -11.13 -12.80 2.88
C ASN A 280 -11.37 -11.75 3.97
N LEU A 281 -12.64 -11.41 4.20
CA LEU A 281 -13.03 -10.57 5.32
C LEU A 281 -12.59 -11.18 6.66
N PRO A 282 -12.20 -10.35 7.63
CA PRO A 282 -11.86 -10.80 8.96
C PRO A 282 -13.10 -11.32 9.70
N ASN A 283 -12.86 -12.19 10.70
CA ASN A 283 -13.93 -12.92 11.40
C ASN A 283 -14.98 -12.00 12.03
N ASP A 284 -14.59 -10.86 12.58
CA ASP A 284 -15.51 -9.91 13.21
C ASP A 284 -16.52 -9.34 12.21
N MET A 285 -16.11 -9.02 10.99
CA MET A 285 -17.02 -8.59 9.93
C MET A 285 -17.83 -9.75 9.36
N ASN A 286 -17.21 -10.94 9.16
CA ASN A 286 -17.90 -12.14 8.68
C ASN A 286 -19.01 -12.59 9.62
N ASN A 287 -18.81 -12.49 10.93
CA ASN A 287 -19.81 -12.88 11.92
C ASN A 287 -21.06 -12.02 11.83
N ILE A 288 -20.92 -10.69 11.58
CA ILE A 288 -22.07 -9.80 11.37
C ILE A 288 -22.86 -10.23 10.13
N ILE A 289 -22.17 -10.65 9.07
CA ILE A 289 -22.81 -11.07 7.80
C ILE A 289 -23.53 -12.41 7.96
N LYS A 290 -22.89 -13.41 8.60
CA LYS A 290 -23.38 -14.79 8.73
C LYS A 290 -24.51 -14.95 9.75
N HIS A 291 -24.46 -14.23 10.88
CA HIS A 291 -25.53 -14.30 11.90
C HIS A 291 -26.87 -13.76 11.37
N ASN A 292 -26.90 -13.32 10.14
CA ASN A 292 -27.99 -12.61 9.51
C ASN A 292 -28.49 -13.26 8.19
N GLU A 293 -27.95 -14.42 7.83
CA GLU A 293 -28.50 -15.35 6.81
C GLU A 293 -29.50 -16.30 7.46
#